data_fbc3c8c6f1f2e0d521ae452b672b7861
#
_entry.id   fbc3c8c6f1f2e0d521ae452b672b7861
#
_cell.length_a   1.000
_cell.length_b   1.000
_cell.length_c   1.000
_cell.angle_alpha   90.00
_cell.angle_beta   90.00
_cell.angle_gamma   90.00
#
_symmetry.space_group_name_H-M   'P 1'
#
loop_
_entity.id
_entity.type
_entity.pdbx_description
1 polymer ?
#
loop_
_entity_poly.entity_id
_entity_poly.type
_entity_poly.pdbx_seq_one_letter_code
_entity_poly.pdbx_strand_id
1 'polypeptide(L)'
;MRCLWLTLADPEPRHNGQYVYSGGLIDSVAATGSEVEVLGLRRPESGRSNGARGEHVVWWLPGEPLDAQHSRWGSLASRLPHIAYRCHTAAMRHKLDGLLQRGGWDGIVFDGISVGWALPQVLAHYAGKIDRPRLIYVSHNHEESLRCQVAESQPQFFKRQAVRFDALKVSWLERELVDKVDYVTAITPEDLSLYRQRRDKPMGVVTPGYRGRRLKERRISRSLPRRAVIVGSFDWIAKRMNLEEFVDVADPLFAEQRVELQAVGSAEESFLARLRNRTVATRFTGTVPDVTRYMDDARIAIVPERNGGGFKLKMLEYVFNRIPIFALTGSFAGVPLRHNDSVMLFPDHAALAHGVLEAIDDVDRLNMLQERAYIACCDHFDWASRGRQILSAIATS
;
A
#
# COMPACT_ATOMS: atom_id res chain seq x y z
N MET A 1 -14.03 9.94 21.08
CA MET A 1 -14.83 9.79 19.85
C MET A 1 -15.15 8.33 19.62
N ARG A 2 -16.28 8.06 18.97
CA ARG A 2 -16.71 6.71 18.61
C ARG A 2 -16.81 6.56 17.11
N CYS A 3 -16.00 5.67 16.52
CA CYS A 3 -15.83 5.50 15.09
C CYS A 3 -16.30 4.11 14.63
N LEU A 4 -17.12 4.08 13.57
CA LEU A 4 -17.39 2.86 12.82
C LEU A 4 -16.41 2.80 11.64
N TRP A 5 -15.56 1.77 11.62
CA TRP A 5 -14.53 1.59 10.59
C TRP A 5 -14.88 0.40 9.68
N LEU A 6 -15.15 0.69 8.43
CA LEU A 6 -15.43 -0.34 7.42
C LEU A 6 -14.15 -0.60 6.65
N THR A 7 -13.67 -1.85 6.63
CA THR A 7 -12.44 -2.22 5.94
C THR A 7 -12.60 -3.53 5.17
N LEU A 8 -11.68 -3.82 4.25
CA LEU A 8 -11.70 -5.05 3.45
C LEU A 8 -11.77 -6.31 4.32
N ALA A 9 -10.84 -6.43 5.25
CA ALA A 9 -10.70 -7.60 6.10
C ALA A 9 -9.83 -7.32 7.32
N ASP A 10 -9.75 -8.28 8.25
CA ASP A 10 -8.77 -8.27 9.33
C ASP A 10 -7.35 -8.05 8.77
N PRO A 11 -6.64 -6.99 9.17
CA PRO A 11 -5.32 -6.70 8.63
C PRO A 11 -4.22 -7.65 9.12
N GLU A 12 -4.46 -8.44 10.17
CA GLU A 12 -3.44 -9.32 10.72
C GLU A 12 -3.45 -10.72 10.06
N PRO A 13 -2.28 -11.29 9.82
CA PRO A 13 -0.96 -10.67 9.86
C PRO A 13 -0.76 -9.65 8.71
N ARG A 14 0.04 -8.59 8.93
CA ARG A 14 0.21 -7.45 8.00
C ARG A 14 1.24 -7.75 6.91
N HIS A 15 0.91 -8.63 5.98
CA HIS A 15 1.83 -9.08 4.92
C HIS A 15 2.01 -8.10 3.75
N ASN A 16 1.09 -7.16 3.58
CA ASN A 16 1.13 -6.23 2.45
C ASN A 16 0.80 -4.80 2.85
N GLY A 17 1.06 -3.86 1.94
CA GLY A 17 0.90 -2.42 2.18
C GLY A 17 -0.50 -2.02 2.59
N GLN A 18 -1.53 -2.64 2.02
CA GLN A 18 -2.93 -2.36 2.37
C GLN A 18 -3.21 -2.69 3.85
N TYR A 19 -2.82 -3.89 4.30
CA TYR A 19 -3.04 -4.30 5.69
C TYR A 19 -2.17 -3.54 6.69
N VAL A 20 -0.93 -3.17 6.30
CA VAL A 20 -0.09 -2.28 7.12
C VAL A 20 -0.77 -0.92 7.29
N TYR A 21 -1.33 -0.37 6.22
CA TYR A 21 -1.96 0.96 6.24
C TYR A 21 -3.28 0.94 7.04
N SER A 22 -4.23 0.07 6.69
CA SER A 22 -5.51 -0.06 7.40
C SER A 22 -5.31 -0.36 8.89
N GLY A 23 -4.52 -1.37 9.22
CA GLY A 23 -4.26 -1.73 10.61
C GLY A 23 -3.52 -0.63 11.38
N GLY A 24 -2.58 0.06 10.73
CA GLY A 24 -1.85 1.17 11.34
C GLY A 24 -2.77 2.37 11.65
N LEU A 25 -3.70 2.70 10.77
CA LEU A 25 -4.69 3.76 11.00
C LEU A 25 -5.66 3.40 12.13
N ILE A 26 -6.22 2.19 12.11
CA ILE A 26 -7.13 1.71 13.17
C ILE A 26 -6.44 1.79 14.53
N ASP A 27 -5.23 1.22 14.64
CA ASP A 27 -4.46 1.27 15.90
C ASP A 27 -4.14 2.71 16.33
N SER A 28 -3.81 3.58 15.38
CA SER A 28 -3.43 4.95 15.70
C SER A 28 -4.61 5.82 16.17
N VAL A 29 -5.81 5.56 15.64
CA VAL A 29 -7.05 6.17 16.12
C VAL A 29 -7.39 5.64 17.52
N ALA A 30 -7.33 4.33 17.73
CA ALA A 30 -7.58 3.72 19.02
C ALA A 30 -6.59 4.18 20.11
N ALA A 31 -5.32 4.36 19.75
CA ALA A 31 -4.27 4.85 20.67
C ALA A 31 -4.52 6.28 21.20
N THR A 32 -5.45 7.03 20.64
CA THR A 32 -5.89 8.33 21.17
C THR A 32 -6.94 8.21 22.28
N GLY A 33 -7.39 6.99 22.64
CA GLY A 33 -8.50 6.75 23.55
C GLY A 33 -9.88 6.78 22.86
N SER A 34 -9.93 6.83 21.52
CA SER A 34 -11.18 6.76 20.77
C SER A 34 -11.66 5.32 20.62
N GLU A 35 -12.97 5.09 20.76
CA GLU A 35 -13.58 3.78 20.54
C GLU A 35 -13.70 3.51 19.03
N VAL A 36 -13.19 2.38 18.58
CA VAL A 36 -13.23 1.98 17.17
C VAL A 36 -13.91 0.63 17.04
N GLU A 37 -15.06 0.59 16.37
CA GLU A 37 -15.70 -0.66 15.98
C GLU A 37 -15.43 -0.92 14.50
N VAL A 38 -14.77 -2.04 14.23
CA VAL A 38 -14.31 -2.38 12.89
C VAL A 38 -15.18 -3.48 12.30
N LEU A 39 -15.69 -3.26 11.09
CA LEU A 39 -16.41 -4.25 10.30
C LEU A 39 -15.58 -4.62 9.07
N GLY A 40 -15.23 -5.89 8.93
CA GLY A 40 -14.45 -6.41 7.82
C GLY A 40 -14.67 -7.90 7.61
N LEU A 41 -14.07 -8.47 6.58
CA LEU A 41 -14.08 -9.91 6.36
C LEU A 41 -13.03 -10.62 7.22
N ARG A 42 -13.30 -11.86 7.56
CA ARG A 42 -12.30 -12.72 8.21
C ARG A 42 -11.26 -13.16 7.19
N ARG A 43 -10.02 -13.30 7.65
CA ARG A 43 -8.94 -13.95 6.88
C ARG A 43 -8.58 -15.28 7.54
N PRO A 44 -8.40 -16.36 6.78
CA PRO A 44 -8.04 -17.67 7.35
C PRO A 44 -6.74 -17.61 8.16
N GLU A 45 -5.75 -16.85 7.63
CA GLU A 45 -4.41 -16.73 8.23
C GLU A 45 -4.42 -15.98 9.57
N SER A 46 -5.44 -15.18 9.84
CA SER A 46 -5.49 -14.38 11.08
C SER A 46 -5.80 -15.24 12.32
N GLY A 47 -6.47 -16.37 12.14
CA GLY A 47 -6.95 -17.19 13.25
C GLY A 47 -7.88 -16.46 14.23
N ARG A 48 -8.35 -15.25 13.86
CA ARG A 48 -9.07 -14.33 14.74
C ARG A 48 -10.57 -14.40 14.53
N SER A 49 -11.32 -14.15 15.60
CA SER A 49 -12.78 -14.09 15.63
C SER A 49 -13.29 -12.71 16.01
N ASN A 50 -14.61 -12.55 16.08
CA ASN A 50 -15.26 -11.36 16.61
C ASN A 50 -14.82 -11.07 18.05
N GLY A 51 -14.77 -9.81 18.43
CA GLY A 51 -14.56 -9.38 19.81
C GLY A 51 -13.59 -8.22 19.99
N ALA A 52 -13.38 -7.86 21.24
CA ALA A 52 -12.47 -6.80 21.64
C ALA A 52 -11.01 -7.17 21.35
N ARG A 53 -10.24 -6.21 20.90
CA ARG A 53 -8.78 -6.30 20.71
C ARG A 53 -8.12 -5.06 21.30
N GLY A 54 -7.66 -5.21 22.55
CA GLY A 54 -7.24 -4.07 23.37
C GLY A 54 -8.43 -3.34 23.98
N GLU A 55 -8.17 -2.17 24.56
CA GLU A 55 -9.16 -1.43 25.34
C GLU A 55 -10.22 -0.72 24.48
N HIS A 56 -9.85 -0.30 23.27
CA HIS A 56 -10.65 0.61 22.45
C HIS A 56 -11.05 0.06 21.07
N VAL A 57 -10.75 -1.20 20.73
CA VAL A 57 -11.07 -1.76 19.41
C VAL A 57 -11.93 -2.99 19.54
N VAL A 58 -13.06 -2.99 18.84
CA VAL A 58 -13.95 -4.16 18.71
C VAL A 58 -14.06 -4.55 17.24
N TRP A 59 -13.82 -5.84 16.95
CA TRP A 59 -13.88 -6.39 15.60
C TRP A 59 -15.14 -7.20 15.36
N TRP A 60 -15.74 -6.97 14.20
CA TRP A 60 -16.87 -7.71 13.67
C TRP A 60 -16.46 -8.32 12.32
N LEU A 61 -16.39 -9.65 12.28
CA LEU A 61 -15.92 -10.44 11.13
C LEU A 61 -17.01 -11.44 10.71
N PRO A 62 -18.17 -10.99 10.24
CA PRO A 62 -19.30 -11.83 9.95
C PRO A 62 -19.13 -12.63 8.65
N GLY A 63 -19.73 -13.81 8.59
CA GLY A 63 -19.82 -14.60 7.38
C GLY A 63 -18.56 -15.39 7.04
N GLU A 64 -18.43 -15.67 5.75
CA GLU A 64 -17.33 -16.45 5.21
C GLU A 64 -16.03 -15.64 5.09
N PRO A 65 -14.88 -16.32 5.07
CA PRO A 65 -13.60 -15.66 4.93
C PRO A 65 -13.41 -15.03 3.54
N LEU A 66 -12.45 -14.08 3.44
CA LEU A 66 -12.17 -13.31 2.23
C LEU A 66 -11.80 -14.17 1.02
N ASP A 67 -11.18 -15.33 1.22
CA ASP A 67 -10.76 -16.27 0.18
C ASP A 67 -11.86 -17.23 -0.27
N ALA A 68 -13.04 -17.20 0.35
CA ALA A 68 -14.20 -17.92 -0.15
C ALA A 68 -14.46 -17.57 -1.62
N GLN A 69 -14.69 -18.61 -2.44
CA GLN A 69 -14.86 -18.42 -3.88
C GLN A 69 -16.15 -17.63 -4.18
N HIS A 70 -15.97 -16.40 -4.63
CA HIS A 70 -17.05 -15.59 -5.18
C HIS A 70 -17.07 -15.71 -6.70
N SER A 71 -18.26 -15.93 -7.27
CA SER A 71 -18.43 -16.04 -8.71
C SER A 71 -17.96 -14.76 -9.41
N ARG A 72 -16.96 -14.90 -10.29
CA ARG A 72 -16.54 -13.80 -11.16
C ARG A 72 -17.65 -13.35 -12.10
N TRP A 73 -18.50 -14.28 -12.53
CA TRP A 73 -19.67 -14.00 -13.37
C TRP A 73 -20.71 -13.17 -12.62
N GLY A 74 -20.96 -13.46 -11.33
CA GLY A 74 -21.82 -12.65 -10.49
C GLY A 74 -21.35 -11.20 -10.37
N SER A 75 -20.04 -10.98 -10.27
CA SER A 75 -19.49 -9.62 -10.23
C SER A 75 -19.65 -8.89 -11.57
N LEU A 76 -19.58 -9.59 -12.71
CA LEU A 76 -19.81 -8.98 -14.02
C LEU A 76 -21.25 -8.49 -14.19
N ALA A 77 -22.23 -9.24 -13.68
CA ALA A 77 -23.64 -8.85 -13.70
C ALA A 77 -24.02 -7.79 -12.67
N SER A 78 -23.18 -7.57 -11.65
CA SER A 78 -23.36 -6.56 -10.61
C SER A 78 -22.93 -5.17 -11.09
N ARG A 79 -23.50 -4.12 -10.48
CA ARG A 79 -22.99 -2.74 -10.61
C ARG A 79 -21.70 -2.51 -9.82
N LEU A 80 -21.41 -3.35 -8.81
CA LEU A 80 -20.20 -3.24 -8.01
C LEU A 80 -18.99 -3.81 -8.76
N PRO A 81 -17.81 -3.18 -8.63
CA PRO A 81 -16.57 -3.79 -9.08
C PRO A 81 -16.26 -5.04 -8.27
N HIS A 82 -15.48 -5.95 -8.86
CA HIS A 82 -15.21 -7.27 -8.27
C HIS A 82 -14.71 -7.21 -6.82
N ILE A 83 -13.83 -6.25 -6.50
CA ILE A 83 -13.30 -6.09 -5.14
C ILE A 83 -14.38 -5.71 -4.12
N ALA A 84 -15.31 -4.83 -4.47
CA ALA A 84 -16.42 -4.45 -3.60
C ALA A 84 -17.52 -5.51 -3.56
N TYR A 85 -17.77 -6.18 -4.71
CA TYR A 85 -18.74 -7.28 -4.80
C TYR A 85 -18.42 -8.43 -3.85
N ARG A 86 -17.15 -8.79 -3.71
CA ARG A 86 -16.71 -9.83 -2.75
C ARG A 86 -17.01 -9.47 -1.30
N CYS A 87 -17.02 -8.20 -0.95
CA CYS A 87 -17.31 -7.72 0.39
C CYS A 87 -18.81 -7.52 0.65
N HIS A 88 -19.62 -7.47 -0.40
CA HIS A 88 -21.07 -7.23 -0.32
C HIS A 88 -21.84 -8.51 -0.04
N THR A 89 -21.57 -9.18 1.10
CA THR A 89 -22.29 -10.39 1.53
C THR A 89 -23.53 -10.06 2.36
N ALA A 90 -24.50 -11.00 2.43
CA ALA A 90 -25.68 -10.81 3.27
C ALA A 90 -25.30 -10.64 4.75
N ALA A 91 -24.30 -11.38 5.23
CA ALA A 91 -23.80 -11.27 6.60
C ALA A 91 -23.19 -9.90 6.91
N MET A 92 -22.39 -9.35 5.97
CA MET A 92 -21.81 -8.02 6.11
C MET A 92 -22.90 -6.93 6.15
N ARG A 93 -23.89 -6.99 5.24
CA ARG A 93 -25.01 -6.05 5.22
C ARG A 93 -25.82 -6.09 6.50
N HIS A 94 -26.23 -7.29 6.93
CA HIS A 94 -27.01 -7.47 8.16
C HIS A 94 -26.24 -6.95 9.39
N LYS A 95 -24.93 -7.24 9.47
CA LYS A 95 -24.12 -6.71 10.57
C LYS A 95 -24.00 -5.19 10.53
N LEU A 96 -23.83 -4.61 9.34
CA LEU A 96 -23.82 -3.15 9.18
C LEU A 96 -25.14 -2.53 9.63
N ASP A 97 -26.30 -3.08 9.25
CA ASP A 97 -27.60 -2.60 9.71
C ASP A 97 -27.69 -2.56 11.24
N GLY A 98 -27.30 -3.64 11.91
CA GLY A 98 -27.29 -3.67 13.37
C GLY A 98 -26.34 -2.63 14.01
N LEU A 99 -25.18 -2.36 13.38
CA LEU A 99 -24.25 -1.33 13.84
C LEU A 99 -24.84 0.09 13.63
N LEU A 100 -25.46 0.35 12.51
CA LEU A 100 -26.10 1.62 12.21
C LEU A 100 -27.30 1.88 13.14
N GLN A 101 -28.10 0.86 13.44
CA GLN A 101 -29.24 0.97 14.36
C GLN A 101 -28.82 1.31 15.80
N ARG A 102 -27.66 0.80 16.25
CA ARG A 102 -27.13 1.19 17.57
C ARG A 102 -26.81 2.68 17.69
N GLY A 103 -26.40 3.30 16.55
CA GLY A 103 -26.11 4.73 16.49
C GLY A 103 -24.96 5.20 17.38
N GLY A 104 -24.92 6.51 17.62
CA GLY A 104 -23.90 7.14 18.49
C GLY A 104 -22.52 7.19 17.87
N TRP A 105 -22.42 7.20 16.55
CA TRP A 105 -21.18 7.33 15.81
C TRP A 105 -20.84 8.80 15.56
N ASP A 106 -19.62 9.21 15.90
CA ASP A 106 -19.07 10.52 15.50
C ASP A 106 -18.61 10.48 14.04
N GLY A 107 -18.02 9.36 13.62
CA GLY A 107 -17.55 9.15 12.25
C GLY A 107 -17.77 7.73 11.73
N ILE A 108 -18.02 7.63 10.42
CA ILE A 108 -17.99 6.35 9.67
C ILE A 108 -16.89 6.43 8.63
N VAL A 109 -15.93 5.53 8.71
CA VAL A 109 -14.75 5.48 7.83
C VAL A 109 -14.90 4.37 6.80
N PHE A 110 -14.85 4.73 5.53
CA PHE A 110 -14.77 3.81 4.40
C PHE A 110 -13.29 3.60 4.04
N ASP A 111 -12.70 2.52 4.51
CA ASP A 111 -11.28 2.23 4.37
C ASP A 111 -11.01 1.43 3.07
N GLY A 112 -10.81 2.16 2.00
CA GLY A 112 -10.60 1.66 0.66
C GLY A 112 -11.88 1.43 -0.15
N ILE A 113 -11.69 1.25 -1.46
CA ILE A 113 -12.78 1.07 -2.45
C ILE A 113 -13.60 -0.20 -2.20
N SER A 114 -13.00 -1.22 -1.56
CA SER A 114 -13.64 -2.52 -1.30
C SER A 114 -14.89 -2.43 -0.44
N VAL A 115 -15.02 -1.40 0.38
CA VAL A 115 -16.18 -1.18 1.27
C VAL A 115 -17.16 -0.14 0.74
N GLY A 116 -16.94 0.38 -0.47
CA GLY A 116 -17.86 1.33 -1.12
C GLY A 116 -19.27 0.80 -1.32
N TRP A 117 -19.48 -0.51 -1.33
CA TRP A 117 -20.80 -1.13 -1.35
C TRP A 117 -21.69 -0.69 -0.18
N ALA A 118 -21.11 -0.29 0.95
CA ALA A 118 -21.82 0.10 2.15
C ALA A 118 -22.38 1.53 2.08
N LEU A 119 -21.87 2.37 1.17
CA LEU A 119 -22.23 3.78 1.07
C LEU A 119 -23.75 4.01 0.88
N PRO A 120 -24.47 3.33 -0.05
CA PRO A 120 -25.90 3.52 -0.20
C PRO A 120 -26.70 3.15 1.06
N GLN A 121 -26.28 2.10 1.77
CA GLN A 121 -26.93 1.65 3.01
C GLN A 121 -26.74 2.67 4.15
N VAL A 122 -25.55 3.22 4.30
CA VAL A 122 -25.25 4.27 5.28
C VAL A 122 -26.04 5.55 4.96
N LEU A 123 -26.04 6.00 3.71
CA LEU A 123 -26.79 7.18 3.30
C LEU A 123 -28.30 7.01 3.49
N ALA A 124 -28.86 5.85 3.16
CA ALA A 124 -30.28 5.56 3.36
C ALA A 124 -30.65 5.57 4.85
N HIS A 125 -29.79 5.00 5.71
CA HIS A 125 -30.02 4.97 7.16
C HIS A 125 -30.07 6.38 7.78
N TYR A 126 -29.22 7.31 7.31
CA TYR A 126 -29.14 8.68 7.83
C TYR A 126 -29.91 9.71 7.01
N ALA A 127 -30.68 9.28 6.00
CA ALA A 127 -31.51 10.18 5.20
C ALA A 127 -32.52 10.95 6.10
N GLY A 128 -32.48 12.28 6.04
CA GLY A 128 -33.32 13.14 6.84
C GLY A 128 -33.00 13.25 8.33
N LYS A 129 -31.95 12.60 8.82
CA LYS A 129 -31.49 12.72 10.21
C LYS A 129 -30.55 13.93 10.36
N ILE A 130 -30.79 14.74 11.40
CA ILE A 130 -29.97 15.90 11.73
C ILE A 130 -28.63 15.45 12.31
N ASP A 131 -28.65 14.47 13.20
CA ASP A 131 -27.46 13.93 13.88
C ASP A 131 -26.89 12.74 13.08
N ARG A 132 -26.24 13.04 11.97
CA ARG A 132 -25.53 12.02 11.20
C ARG A 132 -24.02 12.06 11.48
N PRO A 133 -23.36 10.90 11.53
CA PRO A 133 -21.91 10.87 11.66
C PRO A 133 -21.23 11.47 10.43
N ARG A 134 -20.01 11.95 10.60
CA ARG A 134 -19.19 12.39 9.49
C ARG A 134 -18.69 11.20 8.70
N LEU A 135 -18.80 11.25 7.39
CA LEU A 135 -18.39 10.18 6.47
C LEU A 135 -16.99 10.48 5.92
N ILE A 136 -16.06 9.57 6.12
CA ILE A 136 -14.68 9.70 5.69
C ILE A 136 -14.34 8.60 4.69
N TYR A 137 -13.78 8.95 3.54
CA TYR A 137 -13.19 7.98 2.63
C TYR A 137 -11.67 7.98 2.77
N VAL A 138 -11.10 6.85 3.17
CA VAL A 138 -9.66 6.62 3.23
C VAL A 138 -9.24 5.92 1.95
N SER A 139 -8.68 6.69 1.01
CA SER A 139 -8.20 6.15 -0.27
C SER A 139 -6.81 5.54 -0.11
N HIS A 140 -6.62 4.32 -0.64
CA HIS A 140 -5.35 3.62 -0.68
C HIS A 140 -4.56 3.88 -1.97
N ASN A 141 -5.25 4.32 -3.01
CA ASN A 141 -4.73 4.73 -4.30
C ASN A 141 -5.79 5.60 -4.97
N HIS A 142 -5.41 6.35 -5.98
CA HIS A 142 -6.39 6.82 -6.95
C HIS A 142 -6.79 5.63 -7.83
N GLU A 143 -7.84 4.91 -7.45
CA GLU A 143 -8.20 3.62 -8.02
C GLU A 143 -8.54 3.70 -9.50
N GLU A 144 -9.18 4.79 -9.95
CA GLU A 144 -9.47 5.02 -11.36
C GLU A 144 -8.19 4.99 -12.21
N SER A 145 -7.15 5.72 -11.83
CA SER A 145 -5.87 5.74 -12.55
C SER A 145 -5.17 4.40 -12.51
N LEU A 146 -5.13 3.77 -11.33
CA LEU A 146 -4.47 2.47 -11.14
C LEU A 146 -5.13 1.38 -11.99
N ARG A 147 -6.47 1.32 -12.04
CA ARG A 147 -7.19 0.29 -12.79
C ARG A 147 -7.07 0.47 -14.31
N CYS A 148 -7.00 1.71 -14.78
CA CYS A 148 -6.71 1.98 -16.19
C CYS A 148 -5.32 1.44 -16.59
N GLN A 149 -4.29 1.71 -15.81
CA GLN A 149 -2.93 1.20 -16.03
C GLN A 149 -2.89 -0.35 -16.01
N VAL A 150 -3.56 -0.97 -15.03
CA VAL A 150 -3.65 -2.44 -14.95
C VAL A 150 -4.37 -3.03 -16.15
N ALA A 151 -5.41 -2.37 -16.66
CA ALA A 151 -6.12 -2.83 -17.85
C ALA A 151 -5.26 -2.74 -19.13
N GLU A 152 -4.48 -1.68 -19.27
CA GLU A 152 -3.57 -1.48 -20.41
C GLU A 152 -2.42 -2.51 -20.42
N SER A 153 -1.93 -2.92 -19.28
CA SER A 153 -0.85 -3.90 -19.15
C SER A 153 -1.28 -5.36 -19.44
N GLN A 154 -2.59 -5.63 -19.65
CA GLN A 154 -3.05 -7.00 -19.92
C GLN A 154 -2.78 -7.42 -21.38
N PRO A 155 -1.98 -8.49 -21.63
CA PRO A 155 -1.63 -8.92 -22.98
C PRO A 155 -2.80 -9.59 -23.72
N GLN A 156 -3.69 -10.28 -23.01
CA GLN A 156 -4.80 -11.05 -23.60
C GLN A 156 -6.01 -10.14 -23.83
N PHE A 157 -6.49 -10.09 -25.08
CA PHE A 157 -7.59 -9.19 -25.49
C PHE A 157 -8.86 -9.34 -24.64
N PHE A 158 -9.41 -10.56 -24.53
CA PHE A 158 -10.65 -10.78 -23.75
C PHE A 158 -10.49 -10.46 -22.27
N LYS A 159 -9.36 -10.83 -21.69
CA LYS A 159 -9.03 -10.52 -20.31
C LYS A 159 -8.90 -9.01 -20.10
N ARG A 160 -8.27 -8.31 -21.03
CA ARG A 160 -8.15 -6.85 -21.04
C ARG A 160 -9.52 -6.17 -21.07
N GLN A 161 -10.47 -6.66 -21.89
CA GLN A 161 -11.83 -6.12 -21.94
C GLN A 161 -12.58 -6.33 -20.61
N ALA A 162 -12.48 -7.52 -20.01
CA ALA A 162 -13.07 -7.78 -18.70
C ALA A 162 -12.49 -6.88 -17.61
N VAL A 163 -11.17 -6.67 -17.59
CA VAL A 163 -10.49 -5.77 -16.65
C VAL A 163 -10.89 -4.31 -16.88
N ARG A 164 -11.01 -3.87 -18.14
CA ARG A 164 -11.52 -2.52 -18.48
C ARG A 164 -12.93 -2.29 -18.01
N PHE A 165 -13.81 -3.28 -18.16
CA PHE A 165 -15.19 -3.18 -17.67
C PHE A 165 -15.25 -3.09 -16.15
N ASP A 166 -14.43 -3.87 -15.42
CA ASP A 166 -14.31 -3.75 -13.96
C ASP A 166 -13.73 -2.40 -13.55
N ALA A 167 -12.74 -1.88 -14.30
CA ALA A 167 -12.16 -0.55 -14.08
C ALA A 167 -13.18 0.58 -14.19
N LEU A 168 -14.12 0.51 -15.14
CA LEU A 168 -15.22 1.48 -15.25
C LEU A 168 -16.11 1.47 -14.01
N LYS A 169 -16.42 0.29 -13.47
CA LYS A 169 -17.18 0.16 -12.22
C LYS A 169 -16.43 0.72 -11.01
N VAL A 170 -15.11 0.48 -10.95
CA VAL A 170 -14.25 1.06 -9.91
C VAL A 170 -14.27 2.58 -9.99
N SER A 171 -14.08 3.15 -11.17
CA SER A 171 -14.12 4.60 -11.38
C SER A 171 -15.45 5.21 -10.96
N TRP A 172 -16.56 4.56 -11.31
CA TRP A 172 -17.88 5.01 -10.90
C TRP A 172 -18.06 4.97 -9.37
N LEU A 173 -17.71 3.85 -8.73
CA LEU A 173 -17.83 3.69 -7.27
C LEU A 173 -16.93 4.65 -6.51
N GLU A 174 -15.69 4.87 -6.98
CA GLU A 174 -14.77 5.83 -6.36
C GLU A 174 -15.31 7.25 -6.45
N ARG A 175 -15.84 7.65 -7.63
CA ARG A 175 -16.48 8.95 -7.81
C ARG A 175 -17.66 9.12 -6.87
N GLU A 176 -18.51 8.11 -6.73
CA GLU A 176 -19.65 8.14 -5.82
C GLU A 176 -19.21 8.30 -4.36
N LEU A 177 -18.18 7.56 -3.92
CA LEU A 177 -17.59 7.74 -2.59
C LEU A 177 -17.07 9.17 -2.41
N VAL A 178 -16.22 9.64 -3.32
CA VAL A 178 -15.66 11.01 -3.26
C VAL A 178 -16.76 12.07 -3.25
N ASP A 179 -17.85 11.89 -3.99
CA ASP A 179 -18.94 12.86 -4.06
C ASP A 179 -19.79 12.91 -2.79
N LYS A 180 -20.02 11.78 -2.13
CA LYS A 180 -21.01 11.63 -1.06
C LYS A 180 -20.44 11.70 0.35
N VAL A 181 -19.14 11.43 0.54
CA VAL A 181 -18.50 11.57 1.85
C VAL A 181 -18.20 13.04 2.18
N ASP A 182 -17.97 13.34 3.45
CA ASP A 182 -17.68 14.69 3.94
C ASP A 182 -16.18 15.04 3.84
N TYR A 183 -15.31 14.02 3.90
CA TYR A 183 -13.87 14.20 3.83
C TYR A 183 -13.20 13.02 3.09
N VAL A 184 -12.22 13.35 2.27
CA VAL A 184 -11.42 12.34 1.54
C VAL A 184 -9.96 12.42 2.01
N THR A 185 -9.36 11.29 2.36
CA THR A 185 -7.91 11.21 2.53
C THR A 185 -7.29 10.51 1.33
N ALA A 186 -6.21 11.07 0.83
CA ALA A 186 -5.37 10.42 -0.16
C ALA A 186 -4.07 9.93 0.50
N ILE A 187 -3.53 8.82 0.02
CA ILE A 187 -2.30 8.24 0.58
C ILE A 187 -1.05 9.03 0.17
N THR A 188 -1.11 9.75 -0.97
CA THR A 188 -0.03 10.59 -1.50
C THR A 188 -0.52 11.97 -1.93
N PRO A 189 0.37 12.99 -1.99
CA PRO A 189 0.02 14.31 -2.54
C PRO A 189 -0.40 14.24 -4.01
N GLU A 190 0.20 13.32 -4.78
CA GLU A 190 -0.11 13.11 -6.20
C GLU A 190 -1.54 12.61 -6.36
N ASP A 191 -1.96 11.60 -5.59
CA ASP A 191 -3.34 11.11 -5.59
C ASP A 191 -4.32 12.21 -5.16
N LEU A 192 -3.96 13.00 -4.13
CA LEU A 192 -4.78 14.13 -3.69
C LEU A 192 -5.01 15.15 -4.81
N SER A 193 -3.98 15.42 -5.62
CA SER A 193 -4.09 16.36 -6.74
C SER A 193 -5.12 15.90 -7.77
N LEU A 194 -5.21 14.58 -8.03
CA LEU A 194 -6.20 13.99 -8.95
C LEU A 194 -7.63 14.15 -8.43
N TYR A 195 -7.85 13.97 -7.13
CA TYR A 195 -9.17 14.20 -6.53
C TYR A 195 -9.56 15.67 -6.57
N ARG A 196 -8.65 16.59 -6.23
CA ARG A 196 -8.89 18.05 -6.23
C ARG A 196 -9.23 18.62 -7.60
N GLN A 197 -8.70 18.06 -8.68
CA GLN A 197 -9.08 18.46 -10.04
C GLN A 197 -10.57 18.28 -10.36
N ARG A 198 -11.26 17.42 -9.60
CA ARG A 198 -12.64 17.04 -9.87
C ARG A 198 -13.64 17.63 -8.87
N ARG A 199 -13.22 17.88 -7.65
CA ARG A 199 -14.10 18.29 -6.56
C ARG A 199 -13.40 19.26 -5.61
N ASP A 200 -14.13 20.32 -5.31
CA ASP A 200 -13.76 21.28 -4.26
C ASP A 200 -14.48 20.88 -2.96
N LYS A 201 -13.86 20.05 -2.17
CA LYS A 201 -14.33 19.64 -0.85
C LYS A 201 -13.14 19.37 0.10
N PRO A 202 -13.38 19.27 1.43
CA PRO A 202 -12.33 18.97 2.38
C PRO A 202 -11.62 17.66 2.07
N MET A 203 -10.32 17.75 1.86
CA MET A 203 -9.45 16.61 1.55
C MET A 203 -8.05 16.81 2.15
N GLY A 204 -7.38 15.72 2.49
CA GLY A 204 -6.02 15.77 3.01
C GLY A 204 -5.17 14.57 2.64
N VAL A 205 -3.86 14.69 2.86
CA VAL A 205 -2.93 13.57 2.69
C VAL A 205 -2.72 12.90 4.04
N VAL A 206 -2.94 11.59 4.08
CA VAL A 206 -2.63 10.73 5.23
C VAL A 206 -1.73 9.60 4.73
N THR A 207 -0.41 9.83 4.80
CA THR A 207 0.57 8.80 4.42
C THR A 207 0.65 7.72 5.49
N PRO A 208 1.13 6.50 5.18
CA PRO A 208 1.41 5.51 6.21
C PRO A 208 2.41 6.03 7.25
N GLY A 209 2.32 5.49 8.45
CA GLY A 209 3.40 5.59 9.44
C GLY A 209 4.40 4.43 9.25
N TYR A 210 5.49 4.48 10.00
CA TYR A 210 6.52 3.44 10.00
C TYR A 210 6.77 2.94 11.43
N ARG A 211 6.69 1.62 11.63
CA ARG A 211 6.94 0.93 12.92
C ARG A 211 8.20 0.09 12.93
N GLY A 212 8.91 0.01 11.80
CA GLY A 212 10.12 -0.79 11.69
C GLY A 212 11.32 -0.17 12.41
N ARG A 213 12.47 -0.80 12.23
CA ARG A 213 13.75 -0.36 12.76
C ARG A 213 14.12 1.02 12.20
N ARG A 214 14.55 1.95 13.08
CA ARG A 214 15.12 3.26 12.70
C ARG A 214 16.56 3.31 13.17
N LEU A 215 17.51 3.17 12.27
CA LEU A 215 18.93 3.26 12.58
C LEU A 215 19.32 4.73 12.76
N LYS A 216 19.84 5.08 13.94
CA LYS A 216 20.37 6.41 14.18
C LYS A 216 21.60 6.70 13.30
N GLU A 217 22.45 5.68 13.14
CA GLU A 217 23.68 5.77 12.39
C GLU A 217 23.93 4.50 11.57
N ARG A 218 24.46 4.65 10.38
CA ARG A 218 25.01 3.58 9.54
C ARG A 218 26.08 4.19 8.64
N ARG A 219 27.19 3.48 8.49
CA ARG A 219 28.24 3.86 7.56
C ARG A 219 28.45 2.75 6.52
N ILE A 220 28.25 3.10 5.27
CA ILE A 220 28.61 2.25 4.15
C ILE A 220 30.09 2.39 3.94
N SER A 221 30.79 1.26 3.91
CA SER A 221 32.26 1.21 3.76
C SER A 221 32.64 0.24 2.65
N ARG A 222 33.90 0.30 2.23
CA ARG A 222 34.44 -0.62 1.23
C ARG A 222 34.52 -2.07 1.70
N SER A 223 34.44 -2.32 3.03
CA SER A 223 34.38 -3.66 3.60
C SER A 223 33.05 -4.36 3.38
N LEU A 224 31.96 -3.61 3.13
CA LEU A 224 30.68 -4.21 2.73
C LEU A 224 30.79 -4.80 1.33
N PRO A 225 30.10 -5.92 1.07
CA PRO A 225 30.04 -6.49 -0.29
C PRO A 225 29.55 -5.47 -1.31
N ARG A 226 30.03 -5.59 -2.54
CA ARG A 226 29.48 -4.84 -3.70
C ARG A 226 28.12 -5.40 -4.06
N ARG A 227 27.11 -5.08 -3.26
CA ARG A 227 25.78 -5.69 -3.29
C ARG A 227 24.69 -4.65 -3.32
N ALA A 228 23.72 -4.87 -4.24
CA ALA A 228 22.45 -4.17 -4.26
C ALA A 228 21.32 -5.08 -3.78
N VAL A 229 20.26 -4.51 -3.20
CA VAL A 229 19.12 -5.28 -2.68
C VAL A 229 17.79 -4.76 -3.22
N ILE A 230 16.89 -5.70 -3.54
CA ILE A 230 15.47 -5.43 -3.79
C ILE A 230 14.68 -6.20 -2.74
N VAL A 231 13.89 -5.52 -1.91
CA VAL A 231 13.00 -6.14 -0.93
C VAL A 231 11.55 -5.98 -1.37
N GLY A 232 10.76 -7.06 -1.28
CA GLY A 232 9.33 -6.98 -1.57
C GLY A 232 8.64 -8.33 -1.66
N SER A 233 7.30 -8.31 -1.76
CA SER A 233 6.53 -9.48 -2.16
C SER A 233 6.31 -9.41 -3.67
N PHE A 234 6.68 -10.48 -4.37
CA PHE A 234 6.56 -10.63 -5.83
C PHE A 234 5.39 -11.54 -6.21
N ASP A 235 4.39 -11.66 -5.34
CA ASP A 235 3.21 -12.49 -5.58
C ASP A 235 2.28 -11.89 -6.63
N TRP A 236 2.29 -10.55 -6.76
CA TRP A 236 1.50 -9.86 -7.76
C TRP A 236 2.20 -9.78 -9.11
N ILE A 237 1.44 -10.04 -10.19
CA ILE A 237 1.99 -10.16 -11.55
C ILE A 237 2.79 -8.94 -12.00
N ALA A 238 2.34 -7.72 -11.70
CA ALA A 238 3.07 -6.51 -12.08
C ALA A 238 4.42 -6.40 -11.37
N LYS A 239 4.52 -6.84 -10.12
CA LYS A 239 5.80 -6.84 -9.39
C LYS A 239 6.75 -7.92 -9.92
N ARG A 240 6.22 -9.08 -10.34
CA ARG A 240 7.02 -10.12 -11.03
C ARG A 240 7.59 -9.58 -12.33
N MET A 241 6.76 -8.95 -13.15
CA MET A 241 7.21 -8.36 -14.42
C MET A 241 8.30 -7.30 -14.21
N ASN A 242 8.10 -6.36 -13.29
CA ASN A 242 9.11 -5.34 -12.99
C ASN A 242 10.43 -5.95 -12.50
N LEU A 243 10.39 -6.99 -11.66
CA LEU A 243 11.60 -7.68 -11.19
C LEU A 243 12.29 -8.39 -12.35
N GLU A 244 11.54 -9.15 -13.16
CA GLU A 244 12.04 -9.90 -14.30
C GLU A 244 12.69 -8.98 -15.35
N GLU A 245 11.99 -7.91 -15.75
CA GLU A 245 12.50 -6.92 -16.70
C GLU A 245 13.79 -6.25 -16.22
N PHE A 246 13.86 -5.91 -14.92
CA PHE A 246 15.08 -5.33 -14.36
C PHE A 246 16.22 -6.33 -14.32
N VAL A 247 15.96 -7.54 -13.86
CA VAL A 247 16.96 -8.61 -13.76
C VAL A 247 17.51 -8.98 -15.13
N ASP A 248 16.69 -9.05 -16.17
CA ASP A 248 17.11 -9.35 -17.55
C ASP A 248 18.14 -8.34 -18.07
N VAL A 249 18.01 -7.09 -17.66
CA VAL A 249 18.95 -6.01 -18.05
C VAL A 249 20.15 -5.93 -17.11
N ALA A 250 19.93 -6.04 -15.80
CA ALA A 250 20.95 -5.77 -14.80
C ALA A 250 21.89 -6.95 -14.55
N ASP A 251 21.39 -8.20 -14.59
CA ASP A 251 22.19 -9.39 -14.23
C ASP A 251 23.48 -9.55 -15.05
N PRO A 252 23.45 -9.48 -16.42
CA PRO A 252 24.68 -9.59 -17.21
C PRO A 252 25.68 -8.46 -16.91
N LEU A 253 25.20 -7.23 -16.75
CA LEU A 253 26.03 -6.07 -16.44
C LEU A 253 26.67 -6.21 -15.05
N PHE A 254 25.89 -6.66 -14.06
CA PHE A 254 26.37 -6.87 -12.70
C PHE A 254 27.35 -8.05 -12.61
N ALA A 255 27.14 -9.13 -13.38
CA ALA A 255 28.06 -10.26 -13.44
C ALA A 255 29.43 -9.82 -13.97
N GLU A 256 29.47 -9.04 -15.06
CA GLU A 256 30.69 -8.51 -15.66
C GLU A 256 31.49 -7.65 -14.66
N GLN A 257 30.80 -6.81 -13.89
CA GLN A 257 31.39 -5.87 -12.94
C GLN A 257 31.50 -6.43 -11.52
N ARG A 258 31.19 -7.71 -11.30
CA ARG A 258 31.23 -8.38 -9.98
C ARG A 258 30.41 -7.65 -8.91
N VAL A 259 29.22 -7.22 -9.26
CA VAL A 259 28.20 -6.69 -8.34
C VAL A 259 27.17 -7.77 -8.12
N GLU A 260 26.79 -8.02 -6.88
CA GLU A 260 25.72 -8.96 -6.53
C GLU A 260 24.39 -8.22 -6.38
N LEU A 261 23.33 -8.79 -6.96
CA LEU A 261 21.95 -8.37 -6.71
C LEU A 261 21.26 -9.39 -5.80
N GLN A 262 20.65 -8.94 -4.72
CA GLN A 262 19.79 -9.78 -3.89
C GLN A 262 18.32 -9.37 -4.01
N ALA A 263 17.49 -10.27 -4.53
CA ALA A 263 16.04 -10.13 -4.55
C ALA A 263 15.46 -10.93 -3.36
N VAL A 264 14.96 -10.20 -2.38
CA VAL A 264 14.53 -10.74 -1.07
C VAL A 264 13.00 -10.63 -0.94
N GLY A 265 12.33 -11.74 -0.75
CA GLY A 265 10.90 -11.77 -0.49
C GLY A 265 10.12 -12.86 -1.20
N SER A 266 8.82 -12.94 -0.88
CA SER A 266 7.93 -14.00 -1.37
C SER A 266 7.68 -13.92 -2.87
N ALA A 267 7.70 -15.06 -3.53
CA ALA A 267 7.22 -15.28 -4.88
C ALA A 267 6.88 -16.75 -5.09
N GLU A 268 6.16 -17.05 -6.16
CA GLU A 268 5.91 -18.42 -6.59
C GLU A 268 7.22 -19.13 -6.92
N GLU A 269 7.43 -20.33 -6.39
CA GLU A 269 8.72 -21.05 -6.54
C GLU A 269 9.04 -21.38 -8.00
N SER A 270 8.04 -21.66 -8.83
CA SER A 270 8.22 -21.87 -10.28
C SER A 270 8.80 -20.63 -10.98
N PHE A 271 8.38 -19.43 -10.55
CA PHE A 271 8.91 -18.16 -11.04
C PHE A 271 10.36 -17.96 -10.59
N LEU A 272 10.65 -18.18 -9.30
CA LEU A 272 12.02 -18.04 -8.78
C LEU A 272 12.99 -19.04 -9.41
N ALA A 273 12.57 -20.30 -9.58
CA ALA A 273 13.40 -21.34 -10.20
C ALA A 273 13.75 -20.96 -11.65
N ARG A 274 12.79 -20.43 -12.42
CA ARG A 274 13.04 -19.96 -13.78
C ARG A 274 14.07 -18.82 -13.82
N LEU A 275 14.00 -17.87 -12.88
CA LEU A 275 14.96 -16.78 -12.81
C LEU A 275 16.35 -17.28 -12.37
N ARG A 276 16.45 -18.13 -11.34
CA ARG A 276 17.72 -18.71 -10.86
C ARG A 276 18.49 -19.43 -11.96
N ASN A 277 17.77 -20.12 -12.86
CA ASN A 277 18.40 -20.89 -13.94
C ASN A 277 19.07 -20.03 -15.03
N ARG A 278 18.74 -18.73 -15.10
CA ARG A 278 19.24 -17.83 -16.14
C ARG A 278 20.06 -16.64 -15.63
N THR A 279 20.23 -16.54 -14.29
CA THR A 279 20.97 -15.44 -13.66
C THR A 279 22.27 -15.93 -13.07
N VAL A 280 23.28 -15.06 -13.09
CA VAL A 280 24.64 -15.31 -12.59
C VAL A 280 24.93 -14.44 -11.36
N ALA A 281 24.63 -13.13 -11.45
CA ALA A 281 24.90 -12.15 -10.41
C ALA A 281 23.73 -11.97 -9.42
N THR A 282 22.53 -12.46 -9.76
CA THR A 282 21.32 -12.27 -8.95
C THR A 282 21.02 -13.49 -8.08
N ARG A 283 20.77 -13.23 -6.78
CA ARG A 283 20.36 -14.23 -5.79
C ARG A 283 18.90 -13.97 -5.37
N PHE A 284 18.08 -15.02 -5.39
CA PHE A 284 16.67 -14.97 -4.98
C PHE A 284 16.49 -15.77 -3.70
N THR A 285 16.06 -15.13 -2.61
CA THR A 285 15.93 -15.79 -1.30
C THR A 285 14.60 -16.53 -1.13
N GLY A 286 13.55 -16.09 -1.82
CA GLY A 286 12.19 -16.45 -1.42
C GLY A 286 11.78 -15.77 -0.13
N THR A 287 10.77 -16.30 0.55
CA THR A 287 10.30 -15.79 1.83
C THR A 287 11.36 -15.97 2.91
N VAL A 288 11.66 -14.90 3.63
CA VAL A 288 12.59 -14.91 4.77
C VAL A 288 11.88 -14.39 6.02
N PRO A 289 12.25 -14.87 7.22
CA PRO A 289 11.68 -14.38 8.48
C PRO A 289 12.03 -12.92 8.76
N ASP A 290 13.24 -12.49 8.37
CA ASP A 290 13.74 -11.13 8.58
C ASP A 290 14.58 -10.68 7.39
N VAL A 291 14.22 -9.53 6.84
CA VAL A 291 14.91 -8.90 5.71
C VAL A 291 16.10 -8.03 6.15
N THR A 292 16.21 -7.72 7.44
CA THR A 292 17.16 -6.76 7.99
C THR A 292 18.59 -7.10 7.65
N ARG A 293 19.00 -8.37 7.80
CA ARG A 293 20.36 -8.82 7.47
C ARG A 293 20.76 -8.56 6.01
N TYR A 294 19.80 -8.70 5.09
CA TYR A 294 20.06 -8.46 3.66
C TYR A 294 20.21 -6.98 3.35
N MET A 295 19.51 -6.14 4.10
CA MET A 295 19.66 -4.69 4.02
C MET A 295 20.96 -4.23 4.66
N ASP A 296 21.36 -4.83 5.79
CA ASP A 296 22.62 -4.49 6.48
C ASP A 296 23.85 -4.80 5.62
N ASP A 297 23.78 -5.84 4.79
CA ASP A 297 24.86 -6.27 3.90
C ASP A 297 24.86 -5.56 2.52
N ALA A 298 23.87 -4.74 2.21
CA ALA A 298 23.76 -4.07 0.91
C ALA A 298 24.33 -2.64 0.96
N ARG A 299 24.96 -2.21 -0.14
CA ARG A 299 25.35 -0.80 -0.34
C ARG A 299 24.25 0.07 -0.93
N ILE A 300 23.38 -0.52 -1.75
CA ILE A 300 22.33 0.20 -2.49
C ILE A 300 21.02 -0.60 -2.42
N ALA A 301 19.90 0.10 -2.21
CA ALA A 301 18.56 -0.45 -2.39
C ALA A 301 18.00 -0.03 -3.75
N ILE A 302 17.37 -0.97 -4.46
CA ILE A 302 16.82 -0.75 -5.80
C ILE A 302 15.29 -0.82 -5.77
N VAL A 303 14.65 0.12 -6.47
CA VAL A 303 13.19 0.16 -6.69
C VAL A 303 12.92 0.18 -8.18
N PRO A 304 12.78 -1.00 -8.82
CA PRO A 304 12.70 -1.12 -10.28
C PRO A 304 11.27 -1.02 -10.84
N GLU A 305 10.27 -0.68 -10.02
CA GLU A 305 8.89 -0.63 -10.47
C GLU A 305 8.62 0.61 -11.35
N ARG A 306 8.29 0.40 -12.63
CA ARG A 306 7.88 1.45 -13.56
C ARG A 306 6.50 2.02 -13.22
N ASN A 307 5.60 1.12 -12.85
CA ASN A 307 4.20 1.42 -12.61
C ASN A 307 3.79 0.94 -11.22
N GLY A 308 2.98 1.70 -10.56
CA GLY A 308 2.41 1.33 -9.27
C GLY A 308 1.96 2.58 -8.54
N GLY A 309 0.65 2.79 -8.49
CA GLY A 309 0.04 3.84 -7.68
C GLY A 309 0.33 3.65 -6.20
N GLY A 310 -0.02 4.66 -5.44
CA GLY A 310 0.04 4.63 -4.00
C GLY A 310 1.44 4.74 -3.39
N PHE A 311 1.46 4.64 -2.10
CA PHE A 311 2.67 4.79 -1.28
C PHE A 311 3.47 3.48 -1.22
N LYS A 312 4.76 3.52 -1.49
CA LYS A 312 5.63 2.34 -1.40
C LYS A 312 6.30 2.25 -0.03
N LEU A 313 5.71 1.48 0.88
CA LEU A 313 6.21 1.28 2.24
C LEU A 313 7.68 0.86 2.31
N LYS A 314 8.18 0.09 1.34
CA LYS A 314 9.60 -0.31 1.28
C LYS A 314 10.56 0.87 1.18
N MET A 315 10.11 2.03 0.68
CA MET A 315 10.93 3.23 0.68
C MET A 315 11.27 3.66 2.11
N LEU A 316 10.31 3.59 3.02
CA LEU A 316 10.54 3.88 4.44
C LEU A 316 11.46 2.85 5.09
N GLU A 317 11.32 1.57 4.70
CA GLU A 317 12.22 0.51 5.13
C GLU A 317 13.67 0.83 4.76
N TYR A 318 13.91 1.22 3.51
CA TYR A 318 15.25 1.59 3.05
C TYR A 318 15.77 2.86 3.72
N VAL A 319 14.95 3.92 3.81
CA VAL A 319 15.33 5.18 4.44
C VAL A 319 15.73 4.98 5.90
N PHE A 320 14.88 4.31 6.69
CA PHE A 320 15.11 4.14 8.13
C PHE A 320 16.16 3.08 8.47
N ASN A 321 16.48 2.18 7.54
CA ASN A 321 17.67 1.31 7.61
C ASN A 321 18.90 1.95 6.95
N ARG A 322 18.81 3.22 6.56
CA ARG A 322 19.91 4.03 6.02
C ARG A 322 20.61 3.37 4.83
N ILE A 323 19.82 2.98 3.83
CA ILE A 323 20.33 2.43 2.58
C ILE A 323 20.04 3.44 1.46
N PRO A 324 21.03 3.87 0.68
CA PRO A 324 20.82 4.73 -0.49
C PRO A 324 19.86 4.09 -1.47
N ILE A 325 18.92 4.87 -1.98
CA ILE A 325 17.84 4.39 -2.83
C ILE A 325 18.09 4.80 -4.28
N PHE A 326 18.09 3.81 -5.17
CA PHE A 326 18.16 3.96 -6.61
C PHE A 326 16.85 3.45 -7.22
N ALA A 327 16.12 4.30 -7.91
CA ALA A 327 14.74 4.02 -8.30
C ALA A 327 14.43 4.52 -9.71
N LEU A 328 13.41 3.95 -10.34
CA LEU A 328 12.87 4.51 -11.57
C LEU A 328 12.07 5.79 -11.29
N THR A 329 12.16 6.75 -12.20
CA THR A 329 11.33 7.96 -12.17
C THR A 329 9.84 7.57 -12.13
N GLY A 330 9.08 8.16 -11.21
CA GLY A 330 7.66 7.83 -11.00
C GLY A 330 7.41 6.58 -10.15
N SER A 331 8.47 5.87 -9.72
CA SER A 331 8.32 4.69 -8.87
C SER A 331 8.04 5.02 -7.40
N PHE A 332 8.15 6.26 -6.98
CA PHE A 332 7.86 6.67 -5.62
C PHE A 332 6.97 7.91 -5.57
N ALA A 333 6.07 7.94 -4.57
CA ALA A 333 5.18 9.05 -4.29
C ALA A 333 5.00 9.17 -2.77
N GLY A 334 4.71 10.36 -2.29
CA GLY A 334 4.41 10.62 -0.89
C GLY A 334 5.61 10.56 0.08
N VAL A 335 6.84 10.38 -0.42
CA VAL A 335 8.08 10.45 0.38
C VAL A 335 8.84 11.72 0.01
N PRO A 336 9.31 12.55 0.97
CA PRO A 336 9.92 13.86 0.69
C PRO A 336 11.38 13.74 0.23
N LEU A 337 11.67 12.84 -0.71
CA LEU A 337 13.01 12.63 -1.27
C LEU A 337 13.19 13.42 -2.57
N ARG A 338 14.43 13.83 -2.87
CA ARG A 338 14.77 14.61 -4.05
C ARG A 338 15.88 13.93 -4.85
N HIS A 339 15.71 13.92 -6.18
CA HIS A 339 16.72 13.39 -7.11
C HIS A 339 18.07 14.08 -6.93
N ASN A 340 19.16 13.31 -7.00
CA ASN A 340 20.55 13.73 -6.81
C ASN A 340 20.90 14.31 -5.41
N ASP A 341 19.93 14.30 -4.49
CA ASP A 341 20.10 14.77 -3.12
C ASP A 341 19.93 13.65 -2.11
N SER A 342 18.78 13.01 -2.10
CA SER A 342 18.39 11.99 -1.13
C SER A 342 17.89 10.68 -1.78
N VAL A 343 17.78 10.65 -3.11
CA VAL A 343 17.46 9.49 -3.94
C VAL A 343 18.07 9.65 -5.32
N MET A 344 18.43 8.56 -5.97
CA MET A 344 18.84 8.56 -7.37
C MET A 344 17.69 8.03 -8.23
N LEU A 345 17.26 8.83 -9.22
CA LEU A 345 16.16 8.48 -10.12
C LEU A 345 16.65 8.30 -11.55
N PHE A 346 16.11 7.29 -12.21
CA PHE A 346 16.51 6.90 -13.55
C PHE A 346 15.30 6.69 -14.47
N PRO A 347 15.40 6.97 -15.77
CA PRO A 347 14.27 6.89 -16.69
C PRO A 347 13.85 5.46 -17.01
N ASP A 348 14.78 4.51 -16.98
CA ASP A 348 14.55 3.11 -17.37
C ASP A 348 15.47 2.13 -16.62
N HIS A 349 15.28 0.83 -16.82
CA HIS A 349 16.03 -0.22 -16.16
C HIS A 349 17.51 -0.24 -16.55
N ALA A 350 17.84 0.12 -17.80
CA ALA A 350 19.24 0.17 -18.26
C ALA A 350 20.00 1.32 -17.57
N ALA A 351 19.43 2.51 -17.57
CA ALA A 351 20.00 3.65 -16.86
C ALA A 351 20.12 3.39 -15.35
N LEU A 352 19.12 2.71 -14.75
CA LEU A 352 19.17 2.32 -13.35
C LEU A 352 20.32 1.34 -13.06
N ALA A 353 20.50 0.31 -13.90
CA ALA A 353 21.58 -0.66 -13.75
C ALA A 353 22.96 0.00 -13.88
N HIS A 354 23.16 0.84 -14.90
CA HIS A 354 24.40 1.62 -15.07
C HIS A 354 24.66 2.56 -13.90
N GLY A 355 23.63 3.29 -13.43
CA GLY A 355 23.76 4.19 -12.29
C GLY A 355 24.17 3.46 -11.00
N VAL A 356 23.72 2.20 -10.79
CA VAL A 356 24.19 1.36 -9.69
C VAL A 356 25.69 1.04 -9.85
N LEU A 357 26.13 0.63 -11.04
CA LEU A 357 27.52 0.31 -11.31
C LEU A 357 28.46 1.50 -11.12
N GLU A 358 28.05 2.69 -11.54
CA GLU A 358 28.81 3.93 -11.38
C GLU A 358 28.95 4.34 -9.91
N ALA A 359 27.93 4.08 -9.09
CA ALA A 359 27.88 4.57 -7.71
C ALA A 359 28.31 3.54 -6.66
N ILE A 360 28.32 2.25 -6.97
CA ILE A 360 28.45 1.17 -5.95
C ILE A 360 29.75 1.27 -5.14
N ASP A 361 30.80 1.86 -5.66
CA ASP A 361 32.10 2.04 -5.01
C ASP A 361 32.34 3.47 -4.50
N ASP A 362 31.46 4.42 -4.83
CA ASP A 362 31.51 5.79 -4.30
C ASP A 362 30.80 5.85 -2.92
N VAL A 363 31.50 5.30 -1.92
CA VAL A 363 30.96 5.17 -0.54
C VAL A 363 30.64 6.53 0.09
N ASP A 364 31.32 7.59 -0.29
CA ASP A 364 31.07 8.93 0.25
C ASP A 364 29.73 9.47 -0.28
N ARG A 365 29.48 9.34 -1.58
CA ARG A 365 28.20 9.68 -2.19
C ARG A 365 27.06 8.84 -1.63
N LEU A 366 27.27 7.52 -1.43
CA LEU A 366 26.26 6.65 -0.85
C LEU A 366 25.93 7.05 0.59
N ASN A 367 26.93 7.40 1.41
CA ASN A 367 26.71 7.87 2.78
C ASN A 367 25.99 9.23 2.80
N MET A 368 26.30 10.14 1.89
CA MET A 368 25.61 11.42 1.77
C MET A 368 24.12 11.21 1.41
N LEU A 369 23.81 10.35 0.42
CA LEU A 369 22.44 10.09 -0.03
C LEU A 369 21.58 9.50 1.10
N GLN A 370 22.07 8.48 1.82
CA GLN A 370 21.32 7.85 2.90
C GLN A 370 21.10 8.80 4.08
N GLU A 371 22.09 9.65 4.42
CA GLU A 371 21.97 10.62 5.49
C GLU A 371 20.90 11.67 5.17
N ARG A 372 20.94 12.22 3.96
CA ARG A 372 19.94 13.22 3.53
C ARG A 372 18.54 12.62 3.41
N ALA A 373 18.42 11.36 2.95
CA ALA A 373 17.15 10.65 2.93
C ALA A 373 16.58 10.47 4.35
N TYR A 374 17.41 10.07 5.29
CA TYR A 374 17.02 9.93 6.69
C TYR A 374 16.57 11.26 7.30
N ILE A 375 17.35 12.32 7.15
CA ILE A 375 17.01 13.67 7.65
C ILE A 375 15.67 14.14 7.06
N ALA A 376 15.44 13.95 5.76
CA ALA A 376 14.20 14.35 5.12
C ALA A 376 12.97 13.59 5.66
N CYS A 377 13.14 12.41 6.27
CA CYS A 377 12.05 11.56 6.71
C CYS A 377 11.95 11.37 8.22
N CYS A 378 12.99 11.68 9.02
CA CYS A 378 13.08 11.29 10.44
C CYS A 378 11.92 11.81 11.29
N ASP A 379 11.43 13.01 11.03
CA ASP A 379 10.31 13.66 11.75
C ASP A 379 8.94 13.38 11.11
N HIS A 380 8.94 12.57 10.05
CA HIS A 380 7.74 12.16 9.35
C HIS A 380 7.41 10.69 9.63
N PHE A 381 6.25 10.26 9.14
CA PHE A 381 5.81 8.86 9.18
C PHE A 381 5.62 8.29 10.59
N ASP A 382 5.10 9.13 11.49
CA ASP A 382 4.64 8.73 12.82
C ASP A 382 3.16 8.32 12.78
N TRP A 383 2.84 7.12 13.25
CA TRP A 383 1.45 6.65 13.27
C TRP A 383 0.54 7.47 14.20
N ALA A 384 1.05 7.97 15.33
CA ALA A 384 0.23 8.76 16.24
C ALA A 384 -0.30 10.04 15.58
N SER A 385 0.51 10.67 14.73
CA SER A 385 0.07 11.84 13.95
C SER A 385 -1.04 11.48 12.96
N ARG A 386 -1.03 10.27 12.38
CA ARG A 386 -2.08 9.81 11.43
C ARG A 386 -3.42 9.60 12.12
N GLY A 387 -3.42 9.02 13.34
CA GLY A 387 -4.64 8.92 14.14
C GLY A 387 -5.27 10.29 14.44
N ARG A 388 -4.44 11.27 14.85
CA ARG A 388 -4.91 12.64 15.07
C ARG A 388 -5.45 13.30 13.80
N GLN A 389 -4.84 13.07 12.61
CA GLN A 389 -5.34 13.58 11.34
C GLN A 389 -6.74 13.03 11.00
N ILE A 390 -6.97 11.73 11.19
CA ILE A 390 -8.29 11.12 10.98
C ILE A 390 -9.32 11.69 11.95
N LEU A 391 -8.99 11.81 13.24
CA LEU A 391 -9.91 12.38 14.23
C LEU A 391 -10.19 13.86 13.95
N SER A 392 -9.22 14.63 13.51
CA SER A 392 -9.44 16.01 13.07
C SER A 392 -10.40 16.07 11.89
N ALA A 393 -10.27 15.16 10.91
CA ALA A 393 -11.19 15.06 9.78
C ALA A 393 -12.63 14.71 10.21
N ILE A 394 -12.80 13.95 11.31
CA ILE A 394 -14.11 13.64 11.90
C ILE A 394 -14.66 14.84 12.69
N ALA A 395 -13.82 15.58 13.41
CA ALA A 395 -14.24 16.68 14.29
C ALA A 395 -14.52 18.00 13.54
N THR A 396 -13.95 18.20 12.35
CA THR A 396 -14.11 19.47 11.61
C THR A 396 -15.54 19.57 11.05
N SER A 397 -16.30 20.53 11.51
CA SER A 397 -17.68 20.83 11.05
C SER A 397 -17.71 21.35 9.63
#